data_944ca59226b1fe708ad0bcb3de555027
#
_entry.id   944ca59226b1fe708ad0bcb3de555027
#
_cell.length_a   1.000
_cell.length_b   1.000
_cell.length_c   1.000
_cell.angle_alpha   90.00
_cell.angle_beta   90.00
_cell.angle_gamma   90.00
#
_symmetry.space_group_name_H-M   'P 1'
#
loop_
_entity.id
_entity.type
_entity.pdbx_description
1 polymer ?
#
loop_
_entity_poly.entity_id
_entity_poly.type
_entity_poly.pdbx_seq_one_letter_code
_entity_poly.pdbx_strand_id
1 'polypeptide(L)'
;MEKAQPNNNNAATRENLYVLSLIRGVALLGQVLALTYFTWAQPIGLPVTAIAFVLSVYASLTAAIWVRSRRAVPIGDTEFFIHLLADIAFFSILLFLSGGASNPFVSYLLIPISIAATTLSRGYSIAIAVITLLCYSLLLKYYVAIAALAPGHHQATGNSLHILGMWANFAISAAIIIYFI
;
A
#
# COMPACT_ATOMS: atom_id res chain seq x y z
N MET A 1 19.75 29.67 -32.23
CA MET A 1 18.80 29.65 -31.08
C MET A 1 18.07 28.31 -31.12
N GLU A 2 18.65 27.32 -30.46
CA GLU A 2 18.08 25.98 -30.32
C GLU A 2 16.98 26.04 -29.24
N LYS A 3 15.74 25.88 -29.66
CA LYS A 3 14.60 25.78 -28.71
C LYS A 3 14.78 24.46 -27.96
N ALA A 4 15.16 24.54 -26.69
CA ALA A 4 15.17 23.41 -25.78
C ALA A 4 13.76 22.76 -25.84
N GLN A 5 13.68 21.53 -26.35
CA GLN A 5 12.47 20.73 -26.27
C GLN A 5 12.11 20.54 -24.79
N PRO A 6 10.86 20.79 -24.40
CA PRO A 6 10.44 20.50 -23.03
C PRO A 6 10.67 19.00 -22.78
N ASN A 7 11.39 18.71 -21.71
CA ASN A 7 11.79 17.36 -21.33
C ASN A 7 10.51 16.52 -21.05
N ASN A 8 10.10 15.70 -22.01
CA ASN A 8 8.87 14.87 -21.96
C ASN A 8 8.82 13.99 -20.69
N ASN A 9 9.98 13.63 -20.14
CA ASN A 9 10.08 12.83 -18.93
C ASN A 9 9.48 13.55 -17.70
N ASN A 10 9.66 14.87 -17.59
CA ASN A 10 9.14 15.64 -16.46
C ASN A 10 7.59 15.77 -16.49
N ALA A 11 6.98 15.81 -17.67
CA ALA A 11 5.55 15.84 -17.81
C ALA A 11 4.92 14.49 -17.41
N ALA A 12 5.49 13.37 -17.89
CA ALA A 12 5.06 12.03 -17.56
C ALA A 12 5.15 11.72 -16.04
N THR A 13 6.26 12.13 -15.40
CA THR A 13 6.44 11.87 -13.96
C THR A 13 5.46 12.70 -13.10
N ARG A 14 5.09 13.89 -13.52
CA ARG A 14 4.05 14.70 -12.84
C ARG A 14 2.66 14.08 -12.98
N GLU A 15 2.33 13.57 -14.13
CA GLU A 15 1.07 12.85 -14.38
C GLU A 15 1.01 11.59 -13.49
N ASN A 16 2.08 10.84 -13.41
CA ASN A 16 2.19 9.66 -12.54
C ASN A 16 1.97 10.03 -11.06
N LEU A 17 2.52 11.16 -10.58
CA LEU A 17 2.30 11.60 -9.19
C LEU A 17 0.85 12.05 -8.95
N TYR A 18 0.23 12.68 -9.93
CA TYR A 18 -1.19 13.04 -9.86
C TYR A 18 -2.08 11.79 -9.80
N VAL A 19 -1.83 10.82 -10.69
CA VAL A 19 -2.53 9.53 -10.70
C VAL A 19 -2.33 8.77 -9.37
N LEU A 20 -1.10 8.75 -8.84
CA LEU A 20 -0.82 8.18 -7.53
C LEU A 20 -1.65 8.84 -6.42
N SER A 21 -1.79 10.18 -6.45
CA SER A 21 -2.61 10.91 -5.48
C SER A 21 -4.10 10.57 -5.59
N LEU A 22 -4.61 10.34 -6.80
CA LEU A 22 -5.99 9.87 -7.02
C LEU A 22 -6.21 8.46 -6.47
N ILE A 23 -5.30 7.53 -6.77
CA ILE A 23 -5.36 6.14 -6.26
C ILE A 23 -5.37 6.15 -4.73
N ARG A 24 -4.52 6.95 -4.10
CA ARG A 24 -4.50 7.16 -2.64
C ARG A 24 -5.82 7.72 -2.11
N GLY A 25 -6.39 8.70 -2.80
CA GLY A 25 -7.68 9.27 -2.43
C GLY A 25 -8.81 8.23 -2.42
N VAL A 26 -8.87 7.39 -3.45
CA VAL A 26 -9.83 6.29 -3.54
C VAL A 26 -9.57 5.25 -2.44
N ALA A 27 -8.31 4.87 -2.19
CA ALA A 27 -7.95 3.94 -1.14
C ALA A 27 -8.32 4.48 0.25
N LEU A 28 -8.03 5.75 0.53
CA LEU A 28 -8.41 6.43 1.78
C LEU A 28 -9.93 6.44 1.98
N LEU A 29 -10.70 6.77 0.94
CA LEU A 29 -12.15 6.74 1.00
C LEU A 29 -12.65 5.33 1.35
N GLY A 30 -12.15 4.30 0.68
CA GLY A 30 -12.50 2.91 0.97
C GLY A 30 -12.15 2.50 2.41
N GLN A 31 -10.99 2.92 2.91
CA GLN A 31 -10.56 2.62 4.29
C GLN A 31 -11.42 3.34 5.34
N VAL A 32 -11.81 4.59 5.09
CA VAL A 32 -12.71 5.35 5.97
C VAL A 32 -14.11 4.70 6.00
N LEU A 33 -14.64 4.30 4.83
CA LEU A 33 -15.90 3.60 4.74
C LEU A 33 -15.86 2.24 5.46
N ALA A 34 -14.79 1.48 5.29
CA ALA A 34 -14.58 0.20 5.98
C ALA A 34 -14.49 0.41 7.50
N LEU A 35 -13.71 1.39 7.97
CA LEU A 35 -13.60 1.71 9.38
C LEU A 35 -14.96 2.10 9.98
N THR A 36 -15.72 2.94 9.28
CA THR A 36 -17.07 3.35 9.69
C THR A 36 -17.99 2.14 9.78
N TYR A 37 -18.01 1.28 8.76
CA TYR A 37 -18.81 0.06 8.74
C TYR A 37 -18.48 -0.87 9.92
N PHE A 38 -17.21 -1.18 10.15
CA PHE A 38 -16.78 -2.07 11.23
C PHE A 38 -16.89 -1.45 12.62
N THR A 39 -17.07 -0.13 12.73
CA THR A 39 -17.33 0.53 14.01
C THR A 39 -18.81 0.53 14.36
N TRP A 40 -19.68 0.76 13.37
CA TRP A 40 -21.12 1.00 13.60
C TRP A 40 -21.99 -0.21 13.29
N ALA A 41 -21.73 -0.91 12.18
CA ALA A 41 -22.58 -2.01 11.72
C ALA A 41 -22.11 -3.39 12.22
N GLN A 42 -20.80 -3.58 12.37
CA GLN A 42 -20.19 -4.85 12.77
C GLN A 42 -19.01 -4.59 13.73
N PRO A 43 -19.26 -4.25 15.02
CA PRO A 43 -18.17 -3.91 15.94
C PRO A 43 -17.27 -5.13 16.22
N ILE A 44 -16.10 -5.15 15.57
CA ILE A 44 -15.11 -6.24 15.65
C ILE A 44 -13.94 -5.97 16.58
N GLY A 45 -14.00 -4.90 17.39
CA GLY A 45 -12.97 -4.58 18.38
C GLY A 45 -11.69 -3.96 17.77
N LEU A 46 -11.83 -3.18 16.69
CA LEU A 46 -10.70 -2.46 16.09
C LEU A 46 -10.17 -1.34 17.02
N PRO A 47 -8.86 -1.07 17.02
CA PRO A 47 -8.27 0.09 17.68
C PRO A 47 -8.56 1.38 16.88
N VAL A 48 -9.83 1.82 16.89
CA VAL A 48 -10.36 2.89 16.02
C VAL A 48 -9.54 4.16 16.11
N THR A 49 -9.14 4.58 17.33
CA THR A 49 -8.36 5.81 17.54
C THR A 49 -7.01 5.75 16.84
N ALA A 50 -6.30 4.62 16.95
CA ALA A 50 -4.99 4.43 16.30
C ALA A 50 -5.15 4.41 14.78
N ILE A 51 -6.15 3.69 14.26
CA ILE A 51 -6.42 3.62 12.80
C ILE A 51 -6.80 5.01 12.28
N ALA A 52 -7.69 5.74 12.97
CA ALA A 52 -8.10 7.08 12.57
C ALA A 52 -6.91 8.06 12.57
N PHE A 53 -6.00 7.96 13.54
CA PHE A 53 -4.77 8.74 13.56
C PHE A 53 -3.89 8.46 12.34
N VAL A 54 -3.63 7.19 12.03
CA VAL A 54 -2.83 6.78 10.87
C VAL A 54 -3.46 7.27 9.57
N LEU A 55 -4.79 7.12 9.42
CA LEU A 55 -5.52 7.62 8.24
C LEU A 55 -5.43 9.14 8.11
N SER A 56 -5.50 9.88 9.22
CA SER A 56 -5.38 11.34 9.21
C SER A 56 -3.99 11.79 8.76
N VAL A 57 -2.92 11.13 9.23
CA VAL A 57 -1.55 11.40 8.80
C VAL A 57 -1.38 11.07 7.32
N TYR A 58 -1.90 9.93 6.87
CA TYR A 58 -1.83 9.53 5.47
C TYR A 58 -2.62 10.46 4.54
N ALA A 59 -3.80 10.93 4.97
CA ALA A 59 -4.58 11.93 4.25
C ALA A 59 -3.83 13.26 4.13
N SER A 60 -3.17 13.71 5.19
CA SER A 60 -2.35 14.92 5.20
C SER A 60 -1.16 14.81 4.22
N LEU A 61 -0.48 13.65 4.21
CA LEU A 61 0.59 13.36 3.26
C LEU A 61 0.06 13.38 1.82
N THR A 62 -1.08 12.75 1.58
CA THR A 62 -1.72 12.71 0.25
C THR A 62 -2.08 14.12 -0.24
N ALA A 63 -2.63 14.96 0.62
CA ALA A 63 -2.93 16.35 0.31
C ALA A 63 -1.65 17.16 -0.01
N ALA A 64 -0.57 16.96 0.76
CA ALA A 64 0.72 17.62 0.51
C ALA A 64 1.30 17.21 -0.85
N ILE A 65 1.23 15.92 -1.19
CA ILE A 65 1.70 15.40 -2.49
C ILE A 65 0.84 15.92 -3.64
N TRP A 66 -0.48 16.01 -3.46
CA TRP A 66 -1.37 16.58 -4.45
C TRP A 66 -1.05 18.06 -4.73
N VAL A 67 -0.79 18.86 -3.69
CA VAL A 67 -0.31 20.24 -3.84
C VAL A 67 1.07 20.27 -4.53
N ARG A 68 1.95 19.35 -4.18
CA ARG A 68 3.29 19.21 -4.81
C ARG A 68 3.20 18.88 -6.29
N SER A 69 2.28 17.99 -6.70
CA SER A 69 2.08 17.59 -8.10
C SER A 69 1.60 18.75 -9.00
N ARG A 70 0.99 19.77 -8.40
CA ARG A 70 0.56 20.98 -9.13
C ARG A 70 1.66 21.99 -9.38
N ARG A 71 2.82 21.86 -8.69
CA ARG A 71 3.96 22.75 -8.90
C ARG A 71 4.75 22.35 -10.15
N ALA A 72 5.32 23.34 -10.86
CA ALA A 72 6.10 23.13 -12.08
C ALA A 72 7.55 22.67 -11.80
N VAL A 73 7.79 21.93 -10.71
CA VAL A 73 9.13 21.44 -10.33
C VAL A 73 9.24 19.98 -10.80
N PRO A 74 10.36 19.59 -11.45
CA PRO A 74 10.57 18.22 -11.90
C PRO A 74 10.57 17.25 -10.70
N ILE A 75 10.05 16.06 -10.92
CA ILE A 75 9.95 14.97 -9.95
C ILE A 75 10.89 13.87 -10.44
N GLY A 76 11.85 13.47 -9.60
CA GLY A 76 12.78 12.39 -9.90
C GLY A 76 12.25 11.02 -9.46
N ASP A 77 12.82 9.95 -10.04
CA ASP A 77 12.50 8.56 -9.70
C ASP A 77 12.67 8.27 -8.21
N THR A 78 13.68 8.87 -7.58
CA THR A 78 13.93 8.71 -6.14
C THR A 78 12.81 9.32 -5.29
N GLU A 79 12.28 10.51 -5.67
CA GLU A 79 11.14 11.14 -4.98
C GLU A 79 9.91 10.24 -5.11
N PHE A 80 9.65 9.71 -6.31
CA PHE A 80 8.52 8.81 -6.55
C PHE A 80 8.67 7.49 -5.78
N PHE A 81 9.87 6.92 -5.74
CA PHE A 81 10.19 5.73 -4.95
C PHE A 81 9.91 5.93 -3.46
N ILE A 82 10.31 7.08 -2.89
CA ILE A 82 10.03 7.42 -1.47
C ILE A 82 8.53 7.50 -1.22
N HIS A 83 7.75 8.02 -2.16
CA HIS A 83 6.29 8.05 -2.03
C HIS A 83 5.68 6.64 -2.00
N LEU A 84 6.17 5.71 -2.80
CA LEU A 84 5.72 4.31 -2.77
C LEU A 84 6.14 3.59 -1.49
N LEU A 85 7.34 3.88 -0.95
CA LEU A 85 7.76 3.38 0.37
C LEU A 85 6.84 3.87 1.48
N ALA A 86 6.42 5.13 1.44
CA ALA A 86 5.45 5.67 2.38
C ALA A 86 4.10 4.91 2.29
N ASP A 87 3.62 4.59 1.09
CA ASP A 87 2.41 3.79 0.89
C ASP A 87 2.53 2.41 1.53
N ILE A 88 3.63 1.70 1.28
CA ILE A 88 3.89 0.39 1.89
C ILE A 88 3.89 0.50 3.42
N ALA A 89 4.55 1.52 3.98
CA ALA A 89 4.60 1.73 5.42
C ALA A 89 3.21 1.97 6.01
N PHE A 90 2.41 2.87 5.42
CA PHE A 90 1.06 3.17 5.90
C PHE A 90 0.13 1.96 5.77
N PHE A 91 0.12 1.25 4.63
CA PHE A 91 -0.68 0.03 4.47
C PHE A 91 -0.25 -1.06 5.45
N SER A 92 1.05 -1.24 5.68
CA SER A 92 1.56 -2.22 6.64
C SER A 92 1.14 -1.89 8.07
N ILE A 93 1.17 -0.61 8.48
CA ILE A 93 0.71 -0.17 9.80
C ILE A 93 -0.81 -0.41 9.94
N LEU A 94 -1.60 -0.08 8.94
CA LEU A 94 -3.04 -0.32 8.96
C LEU A 94 -3.37 -1.81 9.06
N LEU A 95 -2.68 -2.65 8.29
CA LEU A 95 -2.81 -4.10 8.36
C LEU A 95 -2.38 -4.63 9.73
N PHE A 96 -1.26 -4.15 10.28
CA PHE A 96 -0.82 -4.49 11.63
C PHE A 96 -1.90 -4.23 12.68
N LEU A 97 -2.58 -3.08 12.61
CA LEU A 97 -3.66 -2.68 13.53
C LEU A 97 -4.98 -3.40 13.28
N SER A 98 -5.14 -4.07 12.15
CA SER A 98 -6.42 -4.65 11.70
C SER A 98 -6.36 -6.15 11.41
N GLY A 99 -5.48 -6.91 12.09
CA GLY A 99 -5.45 -8.36 12.02
C GLY A 99 -4.31 -8.96 11.18
N GLY A 100 -3.38 -8.15 10.70
CA GLY A 100 -2.17 -8.61 10.02
C GLY A 100 -2.43 -9.37 8.72
N ALA A 101 -1.75 -10.52 8.57
CA ALA A 101 -1.84 -11.35 7.36
C ALA A 101 -3.21 -12.02 7.15
N SER A 102 -4.05 -12.10 8.18
CA SER A 102 -5.42 -12.62 8.05
C SER A 102 -6.40 -11.59 7.52
N ASN A 103 -5.99 -10.33 7.39
CA ASN A 103 -6.82 -9.27 6.85
C ASN A 103 -6.95 -9.42 5.32
N PRO A 104 -8.18 -9.46 4.75
CA PRO A 104 -8.39 -9.59 3.31
C PRO A 104 -7.80 -8.45 2.49
N PHE A 105 -7.55 -7.28 3.09
CA PHE A 105 -6.95 -6.13 2.43
C PHE A 105 -5.42 -6.23 2.25
N VAL A 106 -4.78 -7.33 2.64
CA VAL A 106 -3.35 -7.56 2.42
C VAL A 106 -2.95 -7.47 0.94
N SER A 107 -3.87 -7.80 0.03
CA SER A 107 -3.67 -7.66 -1.42
C SER A 107 -3.43 -6.21 -1.89
N TYR A 108 -3.80 -5.19 -1.09
CA TYR A 108 -3.50 -3.79 -1.41
C TYR A 108 -1.99 -3.51 -1.46
N LEU A 109 -1.18 -4.32 -0.80
CA LEU A 109 0.27 -4.22 -0.90
C LEU A 109 0.82 -4.53 -2.31
N LEU A 110 0.02 -5.14 -3.22
CA LEU A 110 0.38 -5.31 -4.63
C LEU A 110 0.29 -3.99 -5.43
N ILE A 111 -0.49 -3.02 -4.97
CA ILE A 111 -0.68 -1.74 -5.68
C ILE A 111 0.65 -0.98 -5.83
N PRO A 112 1.45 -0.72 -4.76
CA PRO A 112 2.75 -0.08 -4.91
C PRO A 112 3.71 -0.84 -5.82
N ILE A 113 3.67 -2.18 -5.82
CA ILE A 113 4.51 -3.01 -6.71
C ILE A 113 4.12 -2.77 -8.17
N SER A 114 2.82 -2.82 -8.47
CA SER A 114 2.31 -2.62 -9.84
C SER A 114 2.63 -1.22 -10.37
N ILE A 115 2.49 -0.19 -9.52
CA ILE A 115 2.84 1.19 -9.88
C ILE A 115 4.35 1.31 -10.11
N ALA A 116 5.19 0.80 -9.20
CA ALA A 116 6.65 0.84 -9.35
C ALA A 116 7.09 0.17 -10.64
N ALA A 117 6.50 -0.97 -10.93
CA ALA A 117 6.82 -1.78 -12.08
C ALA A 117 6.55 -1.04 -13.42
N THR A 118 5.49 -0.22 -13.49
CA THR A 118 5.14 0.55 -14.70
C THR A 118 5.82 1.91 -14.81
N THR A 119 6.33 2.46 -13.69
CA THR A 119 6.78 3.86 -13.65
C THR A 119 8.25 4.06 -13.31
N LEU A 120 8.88 3.10 -12.65
CA LEU A 120 10.26 3.18 -12.16
C LEU A 120 11.19 2.22 -12.91
N SER A 121 12.49 2.47 -12.81
CA SER A 121 13.48 1.52 -13.31
C SER A 121 13.42 0.18 -12.56
N ARG A 122 13.92 -0.88 -13.20
CA ARG A 122 13.90 -2.26 -12.65
C ARG A 122 14.50 -2.35 -11.24
N GLY A 123 15.55 -1.59 -10.94
CA GLY A 123 16.20 -1.61 -9.63
C GLY A 123 15.26 -1.15 -8.52
N TYR A 124 14.58 -0.03 -8.71
CA TYR A 124 13.58 0.48 -7.77
C TYR A 124 12.36 -0.44 -7.66
N SER A 125 11.89 -1.00 -8.78
CA SER A 125 10.74 -1.91 -8.79
C SER A 125 11.02 -3.19 -8.01
N ILE A 126 12.20 -3.79 -8.17
CA ILE A 126 12.65 -4.94 -7.38
C ILE A 126 12.75 -4.57 -5.90
N ALA A 127 13.33 -3.41 -5.58
CA ALA A 127 13.43 -2.95 -4.19
C ALA A 127 12.05 -2.80 -3.53
N ILE A 128 11.08 -2.19 -4.22
CA ILE A 128 9.68 -2.09 -3.76
C ILE A 128 9.08 -3.48 -3.50
N ALA A 129 9.24 -4.42 -4.44
CA ALA A 129 8.71 -5.78 -4.30
C ALA A 129 9.32 -6.51 -3.10
N VAL A 130 10.65 -6.44 -2.93
CA VAL A 130 11.36 -7.06 -1.81
C VAL A 130 10.92 -6.46 -0.48
N ILE A 131 10.86 -5.12 -0.36
CA ILE A 131 10.43 -4.43 0.86
C ILE A 131 8.99 -4.80 1.20
N THR A 132 8.10 -4.81 0.21
CA THR A 132 6.70 -5.19 0.40
C THR A 132 6.56 -6.63 0.88
N LEU A 133 7.31 -7.56 0.29
CA LEU A 133 7.32 -8.96 0.70
C LEU A 133 7.85 -9.13 2.14
N LEU A 134 8.88 -8.37 2.52
CA LEU A 134 9.39 -8.35 3.90
C LEU A 134 8.34 -7.82 4.87
N CYS A 135 7.65 -6.71 4.53
CA CYS A 135 6.55 -6.18 5.35
C CYS A 135 5.43 -7.21 5.51
N TYR A 136 5.03 -7.87 4.43
CA TYR A 136 4.02 -8.92 4.52
C TYR A 136 4.50 -10.12 5.38
N SER A 137 5.76 -10.53 5.24
CA SER A 137 6.34 -11.60 6.05
C SER A 137 6.37 -11.24 7.54
N LEU A 138 6.62 -9.97 7.89
CA LEU A 138 6.53 -9.48 9.26
C LEU A 138 5.09 -9.52 9.78
N LEU A 139 4.10 -9.18 8.96
CA LEU A 139 2.68 -9.23 9.32
C LEU A 139 2.15 -10.65 9.54
N LEU A 140 2.84 -11.70 9.06
CA LEU A 140 2.53 -13.09 9.42
C LEU A 140 2.75 -13.36 10.91
N LYS A 141 3.71 -12.67 11.53
CA LYS A 141 4.15 -12.91 12.91
C LYS A 141 3.70 -11.83 13.88
N TYR A 142 3.69 -10.57 13.43
CA TYR A 142 3.43 -9.39 14.26
C TYR A 142 2.17 -8.68 13.79
N TYR A 143 1.13 -8.65 14.62
CA TYR A 143 -0.11 -7.93 14.36
C TYR A 143 -0.95 -7.79 15.63
N VAL A 144 -1.87 -6.83 15.65
CA VAL A 144 -2.89 -6.72 16.68
C VAL A 144 -3.99 -7.75 16.40
N ALA A 145 -4.13 -8.74 17.27
CA ALA A 145 -5.15 -9.76 17.10
C ALA A 145 -6.56 -9.16 17.26
N ILE A 146 -7.40 -9.37 16.26
CA ILE A 146 -8.81 -8.98 16.27
C ILE A 146 -9.63 -10.24 16.56
N ALA A 147 -10.39 -10.24 17.65
CA ALA A 147 -11.13 -11.42 18.10
C ALA A 147 -12.08 -11.99 17.02
N ALA A 148 -12.71 -11.12 16.22
CA ALA A 148 -13.59 -11.51 15.12
C ALA A 148 -12.86 -12.13 13.91
N LEU A 149 -11.54 -11.90 13.77
CA LEU A 149 -10.70 -12.47 12.72
C LEU A 149 -9.83 -13.63 13.26
N ALA A 150 -9.90 -13.90 14.56
CA ALA A 150 -9.17 -15.00 15.17
C ALA A 150 -9.73 -16.35 14.71
N PRO A 151 -8.88 -17.33 14.38
CA PRO A 151 -9.33 -18.68 14.06
C PRO A 151 -10.07 -19.28 15.25
N GLY A 152 -11.26 -19.82 15.02
CA GLY A 152 -11.98 -20.61 16.05
C GLY A 152 -11.12 -21.79 16.51
N HIS A 153 -11.23 -22.16 17.79
CA HIS A 153 -10.41 -23.18 18.47
C HIS A 153 -10.33 -24.56 17.77
N HIS A 154 -11.16 -24.82 16.75
CA HIS A 154 -11.20 -26.10 16.02
C HIS A 154 -10.50 -26.09 14.64
N GLN A 155 -9.89 -24.95 14.19
CA GLN A 155 -9.31 -24.82 12.84
C GLN A 155 -7.90 -24.26 12.81
N ALA A 156 -7.13 -24.32 13.89
CA ALA A 156 -5.80 -23.69 13.99
C ALA A 156 -4.83 -24.14 12.88
N THR A 157 -4.85 -25.42 12.50
CA THR A 157 -3.95 -25.98 11.48
C THR A 157 -4.39 -25.63 10.04
N GLY A 158 -5.69 -25.61 9.76
CA GLY A 158 -6.20 -25.26 8.45
C GLY A 158 -5.98 -23.78 8.11
N ASN A 159 -6.07 -22.92 9.13
CA ASN A 159 -5.88 -21.47 8.95
C ASN A 159 -4.42 -21.06 8.69
N SER A 160 -3.45 -21.73 9.31
CA SER A 160 -2.04 -21.45 9.06
C SER A 160 -1.62 -21.82 7.64
N LEU A 161 -2.11 -22.93 7.10
CA LEU A 161 -1.90 -23.33 5.70
C LEU A 161 -2.59 -22.38 4.71
N HIS A 162 -3.79 -21.89 5.04
CA HIS A 162 -4.50 -20.91 4.23
C HIS A 162 -3.73 -19.58 4.16
N ILE A 163 -3.28 -19.05 5.29
CA ILE A 163 -2.49 -17.81 5.36
C ILE A 163 -1.14 -17.97 4.62
N LEU A 164 -0.47 -19.11 4.77
CA LEU A 164 0.75 -19.40 4.02
C LEU A 164 0.49 -19.46 2.52
N GLY A 165 -0.64 -20.05 2.09
CA GLY A 165 -1.08 -20.07 0.70
C GLY A 165 -1.33 -18.67 0.15
N MET A 166 -1.95 -17.78 0.93
CA MET A 166 -2.13 -16.38 0.55
C MET A 166 -0.80 -15.66 0.38
N TRP A 167 0.15 -15.88 1.30
CA TRP A 167 1.50 -15.32 1.20
C TRP A 167 2.25 -15.82 -0.04
N ALA A 168 2.20 -17.13 -0.32
CA ALA A 168 2.84 -17.71 -1.49
C ALA A 168 2.23 -17.16 -2.80
N ASN A 169 0.89 -17.07 -2.87
CA ASN A 169 0.20 -16.45 -4.01
C ASN A 169 0.59 -14.98 -4.20
N PHE A 170 0.73 -14.23 -3.11
CA PHE A 170 1.20 -12.83 -3.15
C PHE A 170 2.65 -12.75 -3.70
N ALA A 171 3.55 -13.60 -3.21
CA ALA A 171 4.95 -13.64 -3.66
C ALA A 171 5.05 -13.99 -5.15
N ILE A 172 4.27 -14.97 -5.62
CA ILE A 172 4.19 -15.33 -7.03
C ILE A 172 3.64 -14.17 -7.87
N SER A 173 2.57 -13.52 -7.41
CA SER A 173 1.98 -12.36 -8.10
C SER A 173 2.98 -11.21 -8.22
N ALA A 174 3.71 -10.90 -7.16
CA ALA A 174 4.76 -9.87 -7.16
C ALA A 174 5.89 -10.22 -8.13
N ALA A 175 6.34 -11.48 -8.15
CA ALA A 175 7.37 -11.96 -9.07
C ALA A 175 6.91 -11.86 -10.55
N ILE A 176 5.67 -12.23 -10.83
CA ILE A 176 5.07 -12.12 -12.17
C ILE A 176 5.01 -10.64 -12.60
N ILE A 177 4.54 -9.74 -11.76
CA ILE A 177 4.47 -8.30 -12.05
C ILE A 177 5.86 -7.77 -12.43
N ILE A 178 6.89 -8.12 -11.65
CA ILE A 178 8.27 -7.65 -11.91
C ILE A 178 8.87 -8.30 -13.16
N TYR A 179 8.52 -9.56 -13.46
CA TYR A 179 9.06 -10.26 -14.62
C TYR A 179 8.53 -9.70 -15.95
N PHE A 180 7.22 -9.37 -16.02
CA PHE A 180 6.58 -8.94 -17.25
C PHE A 180 6.74 -7.44 -17.57
N ILE A 181 7.50 -6.69 -16.76
CA ILE A 181 7.82 -5.28 -16.96
C ILE A 181 9.32 -5.09 -17.17
#